data_bfc923d01fabdcf9ad2b66b2840fa160
#
_entry.id   bfc923d01fabdcf9ad2b66b2840fa160
#
_cell.length_a   1.000
_cell.length_b   1.000
_cell.length_c   1.000
_cell.angle_alpha   90.00
_cell.angle_beta   90.00
_cell.angle_gamma   90.00
#
_symmetry.space_group_name_H-M   'P 1'
#
loop_
_entity.id
_entity.type
_entity.pdbx_description
1 polymer ?
#
loop_
_entity_poly.entity_id
_entity_poly.type
_entity_poly.pdbx_seq_one_letter_code
_entity_poly.pdbx_strand_id
1 'polypeptide(L)'
;MYLSDNTITVTAGDDGIHASGDLVIDSGTYTVKNSTEGLEGKSITINGGDITIYSTDDGVNAANKNAQQSEIFFTMNGGNLTVEVGQGDTDPIDSNGNITVNGGTIKMTGQSGFDFDGTATYIGGDIYINSEKQTEIVNSMPGGGGAPGGGPQGNGGPGGRP
;
A
#
# COMPACT_ATOMS: atom_id res chain seq x y z
N MET A 1 -15.21 -4.14 -7.88
CA MET A 1 -16.08 -4.56 -6.75
C MET A 1 -16.47 -3.31 -5.96
N TYR A 2 -17.70 -3.27 -5.43
CA TYR A 2 -18.19 -2.16 -4.61
C TYR A 2 -18.83 -2.72 -3.34
N LEU A 3 -18.40 -2.24 -2.19
CA LEU A 3 -18.82 -2.69 -0.87
C LEU A 3 -19.37 -1.50 -0.06
N SER A 4 -20.56 -1.65 0.51
CA SER A 4 -21.24 -0.63 1.32
C SER A 4 -22.17 -1.28 2.33
N ASP A 5 -22.18 -0.77 3.54
CA ASP A 5 -23.12 -1.14 4.63
C ASP A 5 -23.14 -2.64 5.01
N ASN A 6 -22.07 -3.37 4.68
CA ASN A 6 -21.94 -4.79 5.00
C ASN A 6 -21.20 -5.00 6.33
N THR A 7 -21.45 -6.16 6.94
CA THR A 7 -20.60 -6.71 7.99
C THR A 7 -20.09 -8.05 7.50
N ILE A 8 -18.80 -8.12 7.19
CA ILE A 8 -18.15 -9.30 6.60
C ILE A 8 -16.98 -9.71 7.47
N THR A 9 -16.91 -11.01 7.78
CA THR A 9 -15.74 -11.62 8.40
C THR A 9 -15.24 -12.74 7.49
N VAL A 10 -13.95 -12.69 7.14
CA VAL A 10 -13.30 -13.62 6.22
C VAL A 10 -12.15 -14.32 6.90
N THR A 11 -11.95 -15.58 6.52
CA THR A 11 -10.72 -16.34 6.67
C THR A 11 -10.49 -17.05 5.35
N ALA A 12 -9.39 -16.77 4.68
CA ALA A 12 -9.07 -17.30 3.37
C ALA A 12 -7.68 -17.97 3.36
N GLY A 13 -7.47 -18.86 2.42
CA GLY A 13 -6.16 -19.48 2.17
C GLY A 13 -5.37 -18.74 1.09
N ASP A 14 -5.97 -17.74 0.47
CA ASP A 14 -5.46 -16.82 -0.53
C ASP A 14 -5.91 -15.41 -0.09
N ASP A 15 -6.43 -14.56 -0.96
CA ASP A 15 -6.83 -13.19 -0.61
C ASP A 15 -8.10 -13.12 0.22
N GLY A 16 -8.15 -12.22 1.17
CA GLY A 16 -9.32 -11.99 2.01
C GLY A 16 -10.50 -11.42 1.21
N ILE A 17 -10.26 -10.30 0.53
CA ILE A 17 -11.21 -9.65 -0.39
C ILE A 17 -10.48 -9.30 -1.68
N HIS A 18 -10.83 -9.98 -2.78
CA HIS A 18 -10.18 -9.81 -4.07
C HIS A 18 -11.11 -9.20 -5.11
N ALA A 19 -10.59 -8.24 -5.87
CA ALA A 19 -11.22 -7.69 -7.06
C ALA A 19 -10.23 -7.68 -8.24
N SER A 20 -10.52 -8.39 -9.32
CA SER A 20 -9.68 -8.36 -10.54
C SER A 20 -9.54 -6.97 -11.18
N GLY A 21 -10.34 -6.00 -10.76
CA GLY A 21 -10.31 -4.60 -11.17
C GLY A 21 -10.35 -3.69 -9.95
N ASP A 22 -11.15 -2.65 -10.00
CA ASP A 22 -11.22 -1.68 -8.90
C ASP A 22 -12.01 -2.24 -7.72
N LEU A 23 -11.48 -2.09 -6.51
CA LEU A 23 -12.14 -2.34 -5.23
C LEU A 23 -12.48 -1.00 -4.57
N VAL A 24 -13.74 -0.80 -4.27
CA VAL A 24 -14.22 0.41 -3.55
C VAL A 24 -14.98 -0.02 -2.31
N ILE A 25 -14.59 0.52 -1.16
CA ILE A 25 -15.27 0.34 0.13
C ILE A 25 -15.78 1.70 0.59
N ASP A 26 -17.11 1.87 0.61
CA ASP A 26 -17.74 3.12 1.02
C ASP A 26 -18.05 3.17 2.51
N SER A 27 -18.48 2.05 3.09
CA SER A 27 -18.90 1.93 4.47
C SER A 27 -18.99 0.47 4.89
N GLY A 28 -19.28 0.22 6.17
CA GLY A 28 -19.47 -1.13 6.70
C GLY A 28 -18.34 -1.56 7.62
N THR A 29 -18.36 -2.83 8.01
CA THR A 29 -17.36 -3.43 8.91
C THR A 29 -16.80 -4.70 8.26
N TYR A 30 -15.51 -4.72 8.05
CA TYR A 30 -14.81 -5.82 7.35
C TYR A 30 -13.68 -6.33 8.24
N THR A 31 -13.68 -7.63 8.48
CA THR A 31 -12.65 -8.29 9.29
C THR A 31 -12.05 -9.44 8.51
N VAL A 32 -10.82 -9.30 8.07
CA VAL A 32 -10.02 -10.39 7.52
C VAL A 32 -9.19 -10.95 8.67
N LYS A 33 -9.55 -12.16 9.12
CA LYS A 33 -8.90 -12.79 10.28
C LYS A 33 -7.60 -13.49 9.93
N ASN A 34 -7.49 -13.94 8.70
CA ASN A 34 -6.28 -14.55 8.12
C ASN A 34 -6.46 -14.67 6.61
N SER A 35 -5.42 -14.33 5.87
CA SER A 35 -5.32 -14.49 4.41
C SER A 35 -3.85 -14.45 4.00
N THR A 36 -3.55 -14.68 2.73
CA THR A 36 -2.25 -14.32 2.15
C THR A 36 -2.22 -12.80 2.02
N GLU A 37 -3.04 -12.23 1.13
CA GLU A 37 -3.24 -10.79 1.05
C GLU A 37 -4.59 -10.41 1.69
N GLY A 38 -4.66 -9.25 2.34
CA GLY A 38 -5.89 -8.82 3.01
C GLY A 38 -6.94 -8.30 2.04
N LEU A 39 -6.64 -7.21 1.35
CA LEU A 39 -7.41 -6.63 0.25
C LEU A 39 -6.54 -6.62 -1.00
N GLU A 40 -7.05 -7.17 -2.10
CA GLU A 40 -6.37 -7.14 -3.38
C GLU A 40 -7.25 -6.50 -4.46
N GLY A 41 -6.63 -5.71 -5.33
CA GLY A 41 -7.30 -5.10 -6.48
C GLY A 41 -6.35 -4.34 -7.39
N LYS A 42 -6.75 -4.08 -8.64
CA LYS A 42 -5.99 -3.19 -9.52
C LYS A 42 -5.86 -1.79 -8.90
N SER A 43 -6.96 -1.27 -8.39
CA SER A 43 -6.97 -0.08 -7.55
C SER A 43 -7.87 -0.32 -6.34
N ILE A 44 -7.51 0.30 -5.22
CA ILE A 44 -8.26 0.16 -3.98
C ILE A 44 -8.58 1.55 -3.45
N THR A 45 -9.88 1.81 -3.22
CA THR A 45 -10.36 3.06 -2.64
C THR A 45 -11.18 2.77 -1.40
N ILE A 46 -10.81 3.37 -0.28
CA ILE A 46 -11.54 3.33 0.98
C ILE A 46 -12.11 4.72 1.25
N ASN A 47 -13.43 4.85 1.15
CA ASN A 47 -14.14 6.10 1.45
C ASN A 47 -14.59 6.17 2.91
N GLY A 48 -14.79 5.02 3.54
CA GLY A 48 -15.24 4.93 4.93
C GLY A 48 -15.29 3.48 5.43
N GLY A 49 -15.88 3.28 6.59
CA GLY A 49 -16.02 1.98 7.24
C GLY A 49 -14.92 1.66 8.23
N ASP A 50 -15.06 0.51 8.89
CA ASP A 50 -14.11 -0.05 9.85
C ASP A 50 -13.53 -1.35 9.29
N ILE A 51 -12.25 -1.34 8.94
CA ILE A 51 -11.57 -2.44 8.27
C ILE A 51 -10.44 -2.92 9.16
N THR A 52 -10.44 -4.21 9.47
CA THR A 52 -9.38 -4.87 10.26
C THR A 52 -8.85 -6.05 9.47
N ILE A 53 -7.54 -6.11 9.27
CA ILE A 53 -6.86 -7.10 8.46
C ILE A 53 -5.72 -7.71 9.26
N TYR A 54 -5.65 -9.06 9.21
CA TYR A 54 -4.42 -9.81 9.44
C TYR A 54 -4.13 -10.64 8.19
N SER A 55 -2.93 -10.47 7.64
CA SER A 55 -2.43 -11.20 6.47
C SER A 55 -1.04 -11.78 6.73
N THR A 56 -0.67 -12.80 5.98
CA THR A 56 0.66 -13.43 6.08
C THR A 56 1.65 -12.87 5.07
N ASP A 57 1.15 -12.15 4.09
CA ASP A 57 1.85 -11.33 3.11
C ASP A 57 1.32 -9.90 3.22
N ASP A 58 0.94 -9.23 2.13
CA ASP A 58 0.53 -7.84 2.19
C ASP A 58 -0.86 -7.62 2.78
N GLY A 59 -1.01 -6.54 3.55
CA GLY A 59 -2.32 -6.18 4.11
C GLY A 59 -3.27 -5.64 3.06
N VAL A 60 -2.82 -4.71 2.26
CA VAL A 60 -3.52 -4.10 1.12
C VAL A 60 -2.57 -4.14 -0.06
N ASN A 61 -2.95 -4.83 -1.14
CA ASN A 61 -2.15 -4.95 -2.35
C ASN A 61 -2.90 -4.34 -3.56
N ALA A 62 -2.45 -3.16 -4.01
CA ALA A 62 -2.93 -2.55 -5.25
C ALA A 62 -1.98 -2.91 -6.39
N ALA A 63 -2.33 -3.94 -7.16
CA ALA A 63 -1.48 -4.50 -8.19
C ALA A 63 -2.26 -4.97 -9.42
N ASN A 64 -1.68 -4.84 -10.62
CA ASN A 64 -2.19 -5.48 -11.83
C ASN A 64 -1.11 -5.48 -12.93
N LYS A 65 -0.59 -6.65 -13.26
CA LYS A 65 0.48 -6.83 -14.27
C LYS A 65 0.11 -6.40 -15.70
N ASN A 66 -1.17 -6.20 -16.00
CA ASN A 66 -1.65 -5.82 -17.32
C ASN A 66 -2.10 -4.36 -17.40
N ALA A 67 -2.11 -3.64 -16.28
CA ALA A 67 -2.50 -2.23 -16.20
C ALA A 67 -1.28 -1.31 -16.35
N GLN A 68 -1.53 -0.06 -16.71
CA GLN A 68 -0.51 0.98 -16.62
C GLN A 68 -0.32 1.37 -15.16
N GLN A 69 0.88 1.72 -14.73
CA GLN A 69 1.17 2.13 -13.36
C GLN A 69 0.25 3.26 -12.87
N SER A 70 -0.12 4.19 -13.74
CA SER A 70 -1.05 5.28 -13.43
C SER A 70 -2.49 4.84 -13.13
N GLU A 71 -2.85 3.59 -13.45
CA GLU A 71 -4.17 3.00 -13.17
C GLU A 71 -4.16 2.18 -11.87
N ILE A 72 -2.99 1.98 -11.28
CA ILE A 72 -2.80 1.23 -10.04
C ILE A 72 -2.62 2.24 -8.91
N PHE A 73 -3.45 2.13 -7.88
CA PHE A 73 -3.35 3.03 -6.73
C PHE A 73 -4.09 2.51 -5.49
N PHE A 74 -3.62 2.94 -4.34
CA PHE A 74 -4.37 2.90 -3.10
C PHE A 74 -4.80 4.33 -2.73
N THR A 75 -6.07 4.52 -2.40
CA THR A 75 -6.59 5.80 -1.92
C THR A 75 -7.43 5.61 -0.66
N MET A 76 -7.12 6.35 0.40
CA MET A 76 -7.94 6.43 1.60
C MET A 76 -8.50 7.83 1.78
N ASN A 77 -9.83 7.93 1.74
CA ASN A 77 -10.57 9.17 1.90
C ASN A 77 -11.13 9.33 3.33
N GLY A 78 -11.39 8.23 4.04
CA GLY A 78 -11.96 8.24 5.38
C GLY A 78 -12.06 6.84 5.98
N GLY A 79 -12.72 6.73 7.14
CA GLY A 79 -12.87 5.47 7.86
C GLY A 79 -11.66 5.09 8.71
N ASN A 80 -11.63 3.83 9.15
CA ASN A 80 -10.56 3.26 9.96
C ASN A 80 -10.02 1.99 9.30
N LEU A 81 -8.73 1.96 9.03
CA LEU A 81 -8.02 0.81 8.50
C LEU A 81 -6.97 0.36 9.52
N THR A 82 -7.11 -0.85 10.03
CA THR A 82 -6.13 -1.48 10.92
C THR A 82 -5.56 -2.70 10.22
N VAL A 83 -4.25 -2.74 10.03
CA VAL A 83 -3.53 -3.81 9.34
C VAL A 83 -2.44 -4.35 10.23
N GLU A 84 -2.38 -5.66 10.35
CA GLU A 84 -1.27 -6.40 10.92
C GLU A 84 -0.80 -7.43 9.88
N VAL A 85 0.49 -7.44 9.58
CA VAL A 85 1.09 -8.39 8.63
C VAL A 85 2.02 -9.36 9.32
N GLY A 86 2.28 -10.49 8.66
CA GLY A 86 3.20 -11.53 9.12
C GLY A 86 4.65 -11.05 9.20
N GLN A 87 5.54 -12.02 9.46
CA GLN A 87 6.99 -11.78 9.45
C GLN A 87 7.54 -12.08 8.06
N GLY A 88 8.46 -11.28 7.59
CA GLY A 88 9.14 -11.48 6.30
C GLY A 88 9.16 -10.22 5.45
N ASP A 89 9.19 -10.41 4.15
CA ASP A 89 9.06 -9.36 3.14
C ASP A 89 7.57 -9.12 2.90
N THR A 90 6.95 -8.38 3.82
CA THR A 90 5.49 -8.17 3.90
C THR A 90 5.19 -6.71 4.20
N ASP A 91 4.29 -6.11 3.44
CA ASP A 91 3.93 -4.71 3.58
C ASP A 91 2.49 -4.51 4.03
N PRO A 92 2.23 -3.74 5.10
CA PRO A 92 0.86 -3.38 5.47
C PRO A 92 0.08 -2.73 4.33
N ILE A 93 0.73 -1.90 3.51
CA ILE A 93 0.14 -1.32 2.30
C ILE A 93 1.18 -1.35 1.18
N ASP A 94 0.93 -2.18 0.17
CA ASP A 94 1.67 -2.22 -1.09
C ASP A 94 0.84 -1.63 -2.25
N SER A 95 1.51 -0.89 -3.13
CA SER A 95 0.92 -0.42 -4.38
C SER A 95 1.97 -0.38 -5.50
N ASN A 96 1.81 -1.18 -6.52
CA ASN A 96 2.61 -1.04 -7.74
C ASN A 96 2.32 0.27 -8.51
N GLY A 97 1.69 1.23 -7.87
CA GLY A 97 1.36 2.54 -8.40
C GLY A 97 1.44 3.63 -7.34
N ASN A 98 0.38 4.42 -7.24
CA ASN A 98 0.37 5.58 -6.35
C ASN A 98 -0.35 5.30 -5.02
N ILE A 99 0.04 6.03 -3.98
CA ILE A 99 -0.67 6.05 -2.70
C ILE A 99 -1.19 7.46 -2.42
N THR A 100 -2.45 7.57 -1.99
CA THR A 100 -3.04 8.85 -1.57
C THR A 100 -3.82 8.65 -0.27
N VAL A 101 -3.49 9.45 0.75
CA VAL A 101 -4.24 9.51 2.00
C VAL A 101 -4.80 10.92 2.17
N ASN A 102 -6.12 11.04 2.00
CA ASN A 102 -6.87 12.28 2.13
C ASN A 102 -7.46 12.46 3.52
N GLY A 103 -7.69 11.38 4.25
CA GLY A 103 -8.32 11.39 5.57
C GLY A 103 -8.45 10.00 6.17
N GLY A 104 -9.14 9.92 7.31
CA GLY A 104 -9.33 8.67 8.04
C GLY A 104 -8.18 8.34 8.99
N THR A 105 -8.18 7.11 9.50
CA THR A 105 -7.12 6.61 10.39
C THR A 105 -6.57 5.30 9.86
N ILE A 106 -5.25 5.24 9.67
CA ILE A 106 -4.53 4.03 9.27
C ILE A 106 -3.63 3.61 10.44
N LYS A 107 -3.77 2.37 10.89
CA LYS A 107 -2.91 1.76 11.91
C LYS A 107 -2.27 0.51 11.34
N MET A 108 -0.96 0.47 11.30
CA MET A 108 -0.17 -0.61 10.73
C MET A 108 0.74 -1.22 11.76
N THR A 109 0.83 -2.55 11.74
CA THR A 109 1.78 -3.34 12.54
C THR A 109 2.53 -4.26 11.59
N GLY A 110 3.84 -4.10 11.49
CA GLY A 110 4.70 -4.85 10.58
C GLY A 110 6.15 -4.39 10.66
N GLN A 111 7.00 -4.94 9.81
CA GLN A 111 8.41 -4.51 9.70
C GLN A 111 8.56 -3.25 8.85
N SER A 112 7.64 -3.03 7.94
CA SER A 112 7.53 -1.87 7.05
C SER A 112 6.22 -1.12 7.31
N GLY A 113 5.89 -0.15 6.49
CA GLY A 113 4.61 0.56 6.50
C GLY A 113 3.98 0.60 5.11
N PHE A 114 4.69 1.22 4.19
CA PHE A 114 4.24 1.40 2.81
C PHE A 114 5.33 0.95 1.85
N ASP A 115 4.95 0.18 0.84
CA ASP A 115 5.72 0.04 -0.40
C ASP A 115 4.94 0.63 -1.57
N PHE A 116 5.61 1.31 -2.51
CA PHE A 116 4.96 1.85 -3.70
C PHE A 116 5.94 2.14 -4.82
N ASP A 117 5.52 1.86 -6.05
CA ASP A 117 6.31 2.09 -7.25
C ASP A 117 6.14 3.50 -7.84
N GLY A 118 5.07 4.20 -7.47
CA GLY A 118 4.71 5.52 -8.00
C GLY A 118 5.04 6.66 -7.05
N THR A 119 4.03 7.45 -6.75
CA THR A 119 4.12 8.62 -5.85
C THR A 119 3.20 8.46 -4.65
N ALA A 120 3.61 9.03 -3.51
CA ALA A 120 2.75 9.11 -2.33
C ALA A 120 2.31 10.55 -2.06
N THR A 121 1.03 10.72 -1.72
CA THR A 121 0.43 12.00 -1.35
C THR A 121 -0.27 11.85 0.00
N TYR A 122 0.10 12.69 0.97
CA TYR A 122 -0.53 12.72 2.28
C TYR A 122 -1.13 14.12 2.52
N ILE A 123 -2.47 14.20 2.52
CA ILE A 123 -3.20 15.46 2.66
C ILE A 123 -3.79 15.59 4.05
N GLY A 124 -4.27 14.50 4.64
CA GLY A 124 -4.90 14.52 5.96
C GLY A 124 -5.15 13.13 6.52
N GLY A 125 -5.73 13.09 7.72
CA GLY A 125 -5.94 11.87 8.49
C GLY A 125 -4.81 11.58 9.46
N ASP A 126 -4.85 10.40 10.07
CA ASP A 126 -3.87 9.93 11.04
C ASP A 126 -3.25 8.60 10.58
N ILE A 127 -1.94 8.54 10.49
CA ILE A 127 -1.19 7.34 10.13
C ILE A 127 -0.32 6.93 11.31
N TYR A 128 -0.38 5.66 11.68
CA TYR A 128 0.44 5.05 12.73
C TYR A 128 1.12 3.79 12.21
N ILE A 129 2.43 3.67 12.42
CA ILE A 129 3.22 2.47 12.18
C ILE A 129 3.79 2.02 13.53
N ASN A 130 3.45 0.80 13.97
CA ASN A 130 3.88 0.27 15.27
C ASN A 130 3.57 1.21 16.43
N SER A 131 2.39 1.84 16.42
CA SER A 131 1.90 2.85 17.37
C SER A 131 2.58 4.22 17.30
N GLU A 132 3.55 4.43 16.42
CA GLU A 132 4.21 5.71 16.20
C GLU A 132 3.48 6.50 15.11
N LYS A 133 3.06 7.74 15.44
CA LYS A 133 2.38 8.62 14.48
C LYS A 133 3.34 9.11 13.41
N GLN A 134 2.93 8.99 12.15
CA GLN A 134 3.67 9.45 10.99
C GLN A 134 3.21 10.83 10.55
N THR A 135 4.11 11.63 10.00
CA THR A 135 3.84 12.95 9.43
C THR A 135 4.00 12.99 7.91
N GLU A 136 4.49 11.91 7.33
CA GLU A 136 4.69 11.71 5.88
C GLU A 136 4.54 10.23 5.54
N ILE A 137 4.34 9.92 4.28
CA ILE A 137 4.36 8.56 3.74
C ILE A 137 5.75 8.32 3.16
N VAL A 138 6.49 7.38 3.75
CA VAL A 138 7.83 7.01 3.31
C VAL A 138 7.78 5.61 2.72
N ASN A 139 8.40 5.42 1.56
CA ASN A 139 8.58 4.10 0.96
C ASN A 139 9.56 3.28 1.80
N SER A 140 9.13 2.14 2.28
CA SER A 140 9.90 1.28 3.18
C SER A 140 10.92 0.40 2.45
N MET A 141 10.75 0.18 1.14
CA MET A 141 11.70 -0.58 0.33
C MET A 141 12.95 0.25 0.01
N PRO A 142 14.13 -0.07 0.55
CA PRO A 142 15.37 0.53 0.07
C PRO A 142 15.78 -0.13 -1.24
N GLY A 143 15.29 0.39 -2.38
CA GLY A 143 15.77 -0.07 -3.68
C GLY A 143 14.87 0.09 -4.89
N GLY A 144 13.59 0.41 -4.75
CA GLY A 144 12.64 0.58 -5.86
C GLY A 144 12.49 2.01 -6.39
N GLY A 145 13.04 3.01 -5.71
CA GLY A 145 12.96 4.40 -6.13
C GLY A 145 13.96 4.74 -7.21
N GLY A 146 13.51 5.07 -8.41
CA GLY A 146 14.34 5.62 -9.48
C GLY A 146 15.16 6.81 -9.00
N ALA A 147 16.48 6.69 -8.94
CA ALA A 147 17.38 7.77 -8.63
C ALA A 147 17.13 8.96 -9.57
N PRO A 148 17.01 10.21 -9.08
CA PRO A 148 17.04 11.36 -9.95
C PRO A 148 18.41 11.44 -10.60
N GLY A 149 18.42 11.36 -11.92
CA GLY A 149 19.58 11.27 -12.77
C GLY A 149 20.56 12.41 -12.66
N GLY A 150 21.83 12.08 -12.88
CA GLY A 150 22.75 12.95 -13.57
C GLY A 150 23.68 13.79 -12.72
N GLY A 151 24.77 13.16 -12.26
CA GLY A 151 26.04 13.88 -12.11
C GLY A 151 26.87 13.68 -13.39
N PRO A 152 27.61 14.69 -13.90
CA PRO A 152 28.33 14.58 -15.14
C PRO A 152 29.55 13.67 -15.00
N GLN A 153 29.69 12.73 -15.92
CA GLN A 153 30.88 11.90 -16.10
C GLN A 153 32.10 12.78 -16.38
N GLY A 154 33.01 12.84 -15.44
CA GLY A 154 34.34 13.40 -15.64
C GLY A 154 35.14 12.53 -16.60
N ASN A 155 35.43 13.09 -17.77
CA ASN A 155 36.26 12.51 -18.81
C ASN A 155 37.74 12.54 -18.37
N GLY A 156 38.26 11.43 -17.89
CA GLY A 156 39.70 11.24 -17.62
C GLY A 156 40.41 10.78 -18.87
N GLY A 157 41.15 11.69 -19.51
CA GLY A 157 41.93 11.41 -20.69
C GLY A 157 43.14 10.50 -20.45
N PRO A 158 43.72 9.94 -21.54
CA PRO A 158 44.75 8.90 -21.47
C PRO A 158 46.14 9.50 -21.18
N GLY A 159 46.79 9.06 -20.14
CA GLY A 159 48.19 9.31 -19.88
C GLY A 159 49.09 8.37 -20.72
N GLY A 160 49.84 8.99 -21.60
CA GLY A 160 50.81 8.26 -22.45
C GLY A 160 52.05 7.79 -21.69
N ARG A 161 52.65 6.79 -22.27
CA ARG A 161 53.96 6.20 -21.91
C ARG A 161 55.11 7.15 -22.25
N PRO A 162 56.35 6.86 -21.78
CA PRO A 162 57.25 5.99 -22.52
C PRO A 162 57.56 4.65 -21.86
#